data_63318de41fdbb5c286e2ece78eb4d3b8
#
_entry.id   63318de41fdbb5c286e2ece78eb4d3b8
#
_cell.length_a   1.000
_cell.length_b   1.000
_cell.length_c   1.000
_cell.angle_alpha   90.00
_cell.angle_beta   90.00
_cell.angle_gamma   90.00
#
_symmetry.space_group_name_H-M   'P 1'
#
loop_
_entity.id
_entity.type
_entity.pdbx_description
1 polymer ?
#
loop_
_entity_poly.entity_id
_entity_poly.type
_entity_poly.pdbx_seq_one_letter_code
_entity_poly.pdbx_strand_id
1 'polypeptide(L)'
;MKKILMTVAFAALAIAGANAQTKFGVRAGLNHTDQAVKEYDIKQETVPRISFYVGGLAEYAFNDVVLMDAGLTYSNQGYKTKIGDGKVIDHTLNLPIWFKYDFAGFRPKAGLYAGYVLNHELKGNTSSSYSIKDEDYNHFDYGIGLGAEYNLPNNGLFFEASYNWGLANLRKNGDSKNYTNNRVIQVGVGYKF
;
A
#
# COMPACT_ATOMS: atom_id res chain seq x y z
N MET A 1 19.62 7.81 -1.48
CA MET A 1 18.37 7.40 -0.84
C MET A 1 17.88 6.01 -1.27
N LYS A 2 17.81 5.67 -2.60
CA LYS A 2 17.34 4.33 -3.08
C LYS A 2 18.14 3.16 -2.48
N LYS A 3 19.48 3.29 -2.32
CA LYS A 3 20.34 2.25 -1.72
C LYS A 3 20.06 2.01 -0.24
N ILE A 4 19.71 3.06 0.52
CA ILE A 4 19.42 2.96 1.96
C ILE A 4 18.09 2.22 2.21
N LEU A 5 17.05 2.48 1.41
CA LEU A 5 15.78 1.76 1.52
C LEU A 5 15.93 0.25 1.23
N MET A 6 16.69 -0.10 0.20
CA MET A 6 17.01 -1.51 -0.10
C MET A 6 17.80 -2.17 1.04
N THR A 7 18.78 -1.47 1.60
CA THR A 7 19.59 -2.00 2.70
C THR A 7 18.77 -2.22 3.96
N VAL A 8 17.85 -1.32 4.30
CA VAL A 8 16.95 -1.44 5.45
C VAL A 8 15.96 -2.60 5.24
N ALA A 9 15.41 -2.75 4.04
CA ALA A 9 14.52 -3.88 3.71
C ALA A 9 15.26 -5.23 3.77
N PHE A 10 16.49 -5.32 3.26
CA PHE A 10 17.32 -6.52 3.36
C PHE A 10 17.79 -6.80 4.80
N ALA A 11 18.10 -5.77 5.59
CA ALA A 11 18.47 -5.94 6.99
C ALA A 11 17.28 -6.44 7.84
N ALA A 12 16.07 -5.92 7.60
CA ALA A 12 14.86 -6.40 8.26
C ALA A 12 14.57 -7.88 7.92
N LEU A 13 14.78 -8.30 6.66
CA LEU A 13 14.66 -9.68 6.23
C LEU A 13 15.76 -10.59 6.83
N ALA A 14 16.99 -10.11 6.99
CA ALA A 14 18.10 -10.87 7.56
C ALA A 14 17.95 -11.13 9.07
N ILE A 15 17.41 -10.16 9.82
CA ILE A 15 17.15 -10.31 11.26
C ILE A 15 16.00 -11.31 11.50
N ALA A 16 15.03 -11.39 10.60
CA ALA A 16 13.91 -12.31 10.68
C ALA A 16 14.32 -13.79 10.42
N GLY A 17 15.41 -14.03 9.67
CA GLY A 17 15.83 -15.38 9.26
C GLY A 17 16.44 -16.28 10.36
N ALA A 18 16.58 -15.78 11.59
CA ALA A 18 17.32 -16.51 12.65
C ALA A 18 16.44 -17.36 13.59
N ASN A 19 15.11 -17.34 13.47
CA ASN A 19 14.23 -18.03 14.43
C ASN A 19 13.13 -18.85 13.71
N ALA A 20 12.79 -20.01 14.27
CA ALA A 20 11.70 -20.90 13.83
C ALA A 20 10.30 -20.23 13.86
N GLN A 21 10.18 -18.99 14.39
CA GLN A 21 8.96 -18.22 14.51
C GLN A 21 8.71 -17.29 13.32
N THR A 22 9.62 -17.23 12.35
CA THR A 22 9.50 -16.35 11.18
C THR A 22 9.13 -17.16 9.93
N LYS A 23 8.07 -16.74 9.26
CA LYS A 23 7.65 -17.26 7.95
C LYS A 23 7.81 -16.19 6.90
N PHE A 24 8.41 -16.56 5.77
CA PHE A 24 8.42 -15.71 4.59
C PHE A 24 7.25 -16.01 3.68
N GLY A 25 6.86 -15.06 2.85
CA GLY A 25 5.76 -15.27 1.94
C GLY A 25 5.73 -14.24 0.82
N VAL A 26 4.82 -14.50 -0.10
CA VAL A 26 4.50 -13.60 -1.21
C VAL A 26 3.01 -13.30 -1.20
N ARG A 27 2.65 -12.11 -1.69
CA ARG A 27 1.26 -11.69 -1.83
C ARG A 27 1.03 -10.97 -3.15
N ALA A 28 -0.17 -11.10 -3.71
CA ALA A 28 -0.60 -10.36 -4.88
C ALA A 28 -2.13 -10.17 -4.84
N GLY A 29 -2.61 -9.13 -5.50
CA GLY A 29 -4.04 -8.88 -5.53
C GLY A 29 -4.42 -7.62 -6.30
N LEU A 30 -5.68 -7.25 -6.11
CA LEU A 30 -6.28 -6.08 -6.73
C LEU A 30 -6.37 -4.94 -5.71
N ASN A 31 -6.16 -3.75 -6.22
CA ASN A 31 -6.42 -2.49 -5.54
C ASN A 31 -7.68 -1.85 -6.14
N HIS A 32 -8.55 -1.37 -5.28
CA HIS A 32 -9.55 -0.35 -5.60
C HIS A 32 -9.03 0.95 -4.98
N THR A 33 -8.46 1.81 -5.83
CA THR A 33 -7.74 3.01 -5.39
C THR A 33 -8.52 4.26 -5.69
N ASP A 34 -8.47 5.19 -4.77
CA ASP A 34 -9.03 6.52 -4.90
C ASP A 34 -8.13 7.53 -4.17
N GLN A 35 -8.36 8.81 -4.40
CA GLN A 35 -7.70 9.89 -3.66
C GLN A 35 -8.75 10.89 -3.17
N ALA A 36 -8.65 11.25 -1.89
CA ALA A 36 -9.40 12.37 -1.35
C ALA A 36 -8.67 13.65 -1.73
N VAL A 37 -9.20 14.35 -2.72
CA VAL A 37 -8.63 15.61 -3.23
C VAL A 37 -9.46 16.77 -2.77
N LYS A 38 -8.81 17.78 -2.19
CA LYS A 38 -9.43 19.06 -1.82
C LYS A 38 -8.60 20.19 -2.39
N GLU A 39 -9.26 21.14 -3.02
CA GLU A 39 -8.63 22.30 -3.64
C GLU A 39 -9.47 23.57 -3.35
N TYR A 40 -8.83 24.59 -2.79
CA TYR A 40 -9.49 25.83 -2.35
C TYR A 40 -10.74 25.59 -1.47
N ASP A 41 -10.62 24.61 -0.52
CA ASP A 41 -11.71 24.19 0.38
C ASP A 41 -12.86 23.43 -0.32
N ILE A 42 -12.77 23.17 -1.62
CA ILE A 42 -13.76 22.43 -2.42
C ILE A 42 -13.27 20.99 -2.63
N LYS A 43 -14.09 20.02 -2.23
CA LYS A 43 -13.80 18.60 -2.51
C LYS A 43 -13.95 18.33 -4.00
N GLN A 44 -12.91 17.77 -4.59
CA GLN A 44 -12.95 17.33 -5.99
C GLN A 44 -13.53 15.93 -6.05
N GLU A 45 -14.44 15.70 -7.01
CA GLU A 45 -14.99 14.37 -7.27
C GLU A 45 -13.98 13.57 -8.09
N THR A 46 -13.50 12.48 -7.50
CA THR A 46 -12.64 11.50 -8.13
C THR A 46 -13.44 10.22 -8.47
N VAL A 47 -12.96 9.44 -9.41
CA VAL A 47 -13.53 8.14 -9.75
C VAL A 47 -12.51 7.07 -9.39
N PRO A 48 -12.88 6.09 -8.54
CA PRO A 48 -11.98 5.02 -8.17
C PRO A 48 -11.48 4.22 -9.36
N ARG A 49 -10.27 3.69 -9.22
CA ARG A 49 -9.60 2.90 -10.25
C ARG A 49 -9.22 1.52 -9.72
N ILE A 50 -9.46 0.49 -10.53
CA ILE A 50 -8.98 -0.86 -10.25
C ILE A 50 -7.56 -0.99 -10.80
N SER A 51 -6.68 -1.57 -9.99
CA SER A 51 -5.28 -1.82 -10.30
C SER A 51 -4.77 -3.05 -9.55
N PHE A 52 -3.46 -3.22 -9.40
CA PHE A 52 -2.88 -4.41 -8.75
C PHE A 52 -1.78 -4.03 -7.77
N TYR A 53 -1.47 -5.00 -6.91
CA TYR A 53 -0.28 -5.00 -6.07
C TYR A 53 0.39 -6.37 -6.07
N VAL A 54 1.67 -6.39 -5.79
CA VAL A 54 2.48 -7.60 -5.61
C VAL A 54 3.61 -7.30 -4.63
N GLY A 55 3.95 -8.26 -3.78
CA GLY A 55 5.01 -8.05 -2.80
C GLY A 55 5.44 -9.30 -2.05
N GLY A 56 6.49 -9.13 -1.26
CA GLY A 56 6.99 -10.11 -0.30
C GLY A 56 6.68 -9.68 1.12
N LEU A 57 6.62 -10.63 2.03
CA LEU A 57 6.43 -10.42 3.45
C LEU A 57 7.30 -11.34 4.30
N ALA A 58 7.58 -10.89 5.51
CA ALA A 58 8.08 -11.70 6.61
C ALA A 58 7.09 -11.58 7.78
N GLU A 59 6.56 -12.69 8.25
CA GLU A 59 5.63 -12.77 9.37
C GLU A 59 6.36 -13.37 10.57
N TYR A 60 6.29 -12.70 11.69
CA TYR A 60 6.84 -13.13 12.98
C TYR A 60 5.72 -13.44 13.96
N ALA A 61 5.76 -14.61 14.58
CA ALA A 61 4.82 -15.00 15.63
C ALA A 61 5.43 -14.68 17.00
N PHE A 62 4.82 -13.75 17.74
CA PHE A 62 5.21 -13.48 19.15
C PHE A 62 4.76 -14.63 20.06
N ASN A 63 3.62 -15.21 19.74
CA ASN A 63 3.04 -16.41 20.38
C ASN A 63 2.02 -17.02 19.41
N ASP A 64 1.26 -18.03 19.86
CA ASP A 64 0.30 -18.77 19.03
C ASP A 64 -0.83 -17.91 18.44
N VAL A 65 -1.10 -16.74 19.00
CA VAL A 65 -2.24 -15.90 18.61
C VAL A 65 -1.86 -14.48 18.16
N VAL A 66 -0.68 -13.97 18.57
CA VAL A 66 -0.24 -12.60 18.22
C VAL A 66 0.90 -12.67 17.22
N LEU A 67 0.68 -12.06 16.07
CA LEU A 67 1.63 -12.05 14.96
C LEU A 67 1.85 -10.62 14.46
N MET A 68 2.97 -10.43 13.83
CA MET A 68 3.29 -9.20 13.07
C MET A 68 3.84 -9.59 11.71
N ASP A 69 3.40 -8.94 10.64
CA ASP A 69 4.13 -9.01 9.38
C ASP A 69 4.65 -7.64 8.95
N ALA A 70 5.80 -7.66 8.31
CA ALA A 70 6.35 -6.54 7.58
C ALA A 70 6.68 -7.01 6.16
N GLY A 71 6.53 -6.13 5.17
CA GLY A 71 6.76 -6.52 3.79
C GLY A 71 7.17 -5.36 2.90
N LEU A 72 7.52 -5.71 1.68
CA LEU A 72 7.73 -4.74 0.61
C LEU A 72 6.74 -5.04 -0.50
N THR A 73 5.93 -4.05 -0.85
CA THR A 73 4.83 -4.22 -1.80
C THR A 73 4.90 -3.13 -2.88
N TYR A 74 5.02 -3.55 -4.13
CA TYR A 74 4.75 -2.68 -5.25
C TYR A 74 3.24 -2.56 -5.43
N SER A 75 2.75 -1.35 -5.53
CA SER A 75 1.33 -1.04 -5.66
C SER A 75 1.12 0.02 -6.74
N ASN A 76 0.25 -0.27 -7.68
CA ASN A 76 -0.19 0.71 -8.66
C ASN A 76 -1.42 1.41 -8.08
N GLN A 77 -1.36 2.73 -7.86
CA GLN A 77 -2.41 3.50 -7.19
C GLN A 77 -2.88 4.66 -8.09
N GLY A 78 -3.73 5.54 -7.56
CA GLY A 78 -4.24 6.71 -8.26
C GLY A 78 -5.75 6.67 -8.48
N TYR A 79 -6.25 7.55 -9.33
CA TYR A 79 -7.67 7.73 -9.58
C TYR A 79 -7.94 8.12 -11.05
N LYS A 80 -9.22 8.17 -11.43
CA LYS A 80 -9.67 8.74 -12.70
C LYS A 80 -10.31 10.10 -12.43
N THR A 81 -10.11 11.03 -13.35
CA THR A 81 -10.82 12.31 -13.33
C THR A 81 -12.22 12.12 -13.91
N LYS A 82 -13.22 12.78 -13.33
CA LYS A 82 -14.61 12.72 -13.81
C LYS A 82 -14.81 13.50 -15.11
N ILE A 83 -13.98 14.50 -15.34
CA ILE A 83 -14.03 15.37 -16.54
C ILE A 83 -12.81 15.07 -17.40
N GLY A 84 -13.00 14.72 -18.68
CA GLY A 84 -11.93 14.60 -19.66
C GLY A 84 -11.22 13.25 -19.72
N ASP A 85 -11.81 12.15 -19.19
CA ASP A 85 -11.26 10.78 -19.24
C ASP A 85 -9.78 10.64 -18.83
N GLY A 86 -9.28 11.58 -18.06
CA GLY A 86 -7.92 11.56 -17.54
C GLY A 86 -7.78 10.53 -16.41
N LYS A 87 -6.58 9.97 -16.26
CA LYS A 87 -6.24 9.11 -15.12
C LYS A 87 -4.89 9.50 -14.55
N VAL A 88 -4.82 9.51 -13.23
CA VAL A 88 -3.59 9.62 -12.45
C VAL A 88 -3.13 8.21 -12.10
N ILE A 89 -1.86 7.92 -12.28
CA ILE A 89 -1.24 6.63 -12.00
C ILE A 89 -0.01 6.87 -11.14
N ASP A 90 -0.03 6.32 -9.94
CA ASP A 90 1.06 6.35 -8.98
C ASP A 90 1.67 4.95 -8.86
N HIS A 91 2.93 4.82 -9.24
CA HIS A 91 3.72 3.62 -9.01
C HIS A 91 4.39 3.73 -7.66
N THR A 92 3.89 3.02 -6.67
CA THR A 92 4.29 3.18 -5.27
C THR A 92 4.96 1.92 -4.74
N LEU A 93 6.05 2.10 -4.01
CA LEU A 93 6.68 1.05 -3.23
C LEU A 93 6.31 1.27 -1.77
N ASN A 94 5.57 0.33 -1.18
CA ASN A 94 5.06 0.41 0.18
C ASN A 94 5.78 -0.58 1.10
N LEU A 95 6.02 -0.15 2.33
CA LEU A 95 6.47 -0.95 3.45
C LEU A 95 5.32 -1.03 4.49
N PRO A 96 4.38 -1.96 4.36
CA PRO A 96 3.36 -2.19 5.35
C PRO A 96 3.92 -2.95 6.55
N ILE A 97 3.42 -2.63 7.74
CA ILE A 97 3.63 -3.36 8.99
C ILE A 97 2.26 -3.63 9.59
N TRP A 98 1.90 -4.90 9.74
CA TRP A 98 0.62 -5.34 10.24
C TRP A 98 0.76 -6.09 11.57
N PHE A 99 -0.02 -5.74 12.55
CA PHE A 99 -0.27 -6.52 13.75
C PHE A 99 -1.54 -7.32 13.56
N LYS A 100 -1.49 -8.59 13.90
CA LYS A 100 -2.56 -9.57 13.66
C LYS A 100 -2.88 -10.34 14.92
N TYR A 101 -4.12 -10.73 15.07
CA TYR A 101 -4.57 -11.66 16.09
C TYR A 101 -5.21 -12.88 15.41
N ASP A 102 -4.75 -14.09 15.74
CA ASP A 102 -5.21 -15.33 15.11
C ASP A 102 -6.40 -15.93 15.86
N PHE A 103 -7.52 -16.04 15.17
CA PHE A 103 -8.71 -16.75 15.60
C PHE A 103 -8.91 -17.99 14.72
N ALA A 104 -8.14 -19.05 14.95
CA ALA A 104 -8.22 -20.29 14.17
C ALA A 104 -8.11 -20.09 12.65
N GLY A 105 -7.15 -19.26 12.23
CA GLY A 105 -6.87 -18.94 10.82
C GLY A 105 -7.52 -17.65 10.33
N PHE A 106 -8.58 -17.14 10.96
CA PHE A 106 -9.09 -15.80 10.71
C PHE A 106 -8.27 -14.79 11.52
N ARG A 107 -7.65 -13.82 10.83
CA ARG A 107 -6.69 -12.88 11.42
C ARG A 107 -7.12 -11.43 11.15
N PRO A 108 -7.92 -10.79 12.00
CA PRO A 108 -8.05 -9.35 11.95
C PRO A 108 -6.67 -8.71 12.10
N LYS A 109 -6.45 -7.64 11.34
CA LYS A 109 -5.18 -6.94 11.30
C LYS A 109 -5.36 -5.43 11.33
N ALA A 110 -4.47 -4.76 12.05
CA ALA A 110 -4.32 -3.31 12.03
C ALA A 110 -2.86 -2.97 11.83
N GLY A 111 -2.57 -1.87 11.15
CA GLY A 111 -1.17 -1.58 10.84
C GLY A 111 -0.91 -0.17 10.36
N LEU A 112 0.35 0.03 10.04
CA LEU A 112 0.91 1.26 9.48
C LEU A 112 1.55 0.92 8.14
N TYR A 113 1.66 1.91 7.27
CA TYR A 113 2.52 1.79 6.10
C TYR A 113 3.31 3.07 5.86
N ALA A 114 4.48 2.91 5.29
CA ALA A 114 5.26 3.97 4.66
C ALA A 114 5.41 3.63 3.18
N GLY A 115 5.19 4.59 2.31
CA GLY A 115 5.25 4.43 0.86
C GLY A 115 6.13 5.47 0.21
N TYR A 116 6.70 5.10 -0.93
CA TYR A 116 7.43 6.01 -1.79
C TYR A 116 6.89 5.92 -3.22
N VAL A 117 6.41 7.04 -3.76
CA VAL A 117 5.94 7.15 -5.14
C VAL A 117 7.15 7.20 -6.06
N LEU A 118 7.35 6.14 -6.82
CA LEU A 118 8.47 5.99 -7.76
C LEU A 118 8.27 6.82 -9.02
N ASN A 119 7.02 6.89 -9.48
CA ASN A 119 6.62 7.61 -10.68
C ASN A 119 5.16 8.07 -10.56
N HIS A 120 4.88 9.28 -11.02
CA HIS A 120 3.57 9.89 -11.05
C HIS A 120 3.23 10.27 -12.48
N GLU A 121 2.22 9.65 -13.06
CA GLU A 121 1.84 9.81 -14.46
C GLU A 121 0.41 10.35 -14.57
N LEU A 122 0.24 11.39 -15.40
CA LEU A 122 -1.07 11.84 -15.85
C LEU A 122 -1.28 11.35 -17.30
N LYS A 123 -2.27 10.51 -17.52
CA LYS A 123 -2.68 10.06 -18.86
C LYS A 123 -4.01 10.72 -19.22
N GLY A 124 -3.99 11.55 -20.26
CA GLY A 124 -5.18 12.12 -20.87
C GLY A 124 -5.75 11.19 -21.97
N ASN A 125 -6.86 11.59 -22.56
CA ASN A 125 -7.56 10.86 -23.63
C ASN A 125 -6.77 10.80 -24.98
N THR A 126 -5.87 11.71 -25.19
CA THR A 126 -4.92 11.69 -26.32
C THR A 126 -3.67 10.97 -25.85
N SER A 127 -3.01 10.19 -26.71
CA SER A 127 -1.83 9.33 -26.42
C SER A 127 -0.63 10.01 -25.75
N SER A 128 -0.80 11.20 -25.24
CA SER A 128 0.21 11.99 -24.53
C SER A 128 0.18 11.64 -23.04
N SER A 129 1.19 10.92 -22.62
CA SER A 129 1.47 10.69 -21.20
C SER A 129 2.38 11.84 -20.74
N TYR A 130 1.92 12.60 -19.76
CA TYR A 130 2.76 13.64 -19.13
C TYR A 130 3.17 13.14 -17.76
N SER A 131 4.47 13.07 -17.52
CA SER A 131 4.97 12.97 -16.14
C SER A 131 4.74 14.33 -15.48
N ILE A 132 4.02 14.33 -14.35
CA ILE A 132 3.85 15.56 -13.57
C ILE A 132 5.22 15.91 -13.01
N LYS A 133 5.59 17.19 -13.07
CA LYS A 133 6.89 17.65 -12.55
C LYS A 133 6.98 17.31 -11.06
N ASP A 134 8.10 16.71 -10.65
CA ASP A 134 8.44 16.36 -9.26
C ASP A 134 8.35 17.53 -8.27
N GLU A 135 8.28 18.77 -8.79
CA GLU A 135 8.30 20.00 -7.97
C GLU A 135 7.01 20.19 -7.17
N ASP A 136 5.88 19.66 -7.62
CA ASP A 136 4.55 19.89 -7.01
C ASP A 136 4.00 18.69 -6.24
N TYR A 137 4.74 17.57 -6.19
CA TYR A 137 4.26 16.31 -5.63
C TYR A 137 5.20 15.76 -4.55
N ASN A 138 4.64 15.34 -3.42
CA ASN A 138 5.37 14.64 -2.38
C ASN A 138 5.44 13.15 -2.70
N HIS A 139 6.65 12.64 -2.83
CA HIS A 139 6.89 11.23 -3.11
C HIS A 139 6.69 10.33 -1.88
N PHE A 140 6.68 10.88 -0.67
CA PHE A 140 6.55 10.11 0.54
C PHE A 140 5.10 10.06 1.00
N ASP A 141 4.56 8.85 1.09
CA ASP A 141 3.23 8.54 1.63
C ASP A 141 3.36 7.75 2.92
N TYR A 142 2.43 7.93 3.84
CA TYR A 142 2.30 7.11 5.04
C TYR A 142 0.85 7.10 5.49
N GLY A 143 0.48 6.07 6.22
CA GLY A 143 -0.88 5.94 6.68
C GLY A 143 -1.09 4.79 7.63
N ILE A 144 -2.36 4.56 7.91
CA ILE A 144 -2.84 3.47 8.75
C ILE A 144 -3.72 2.54 7.93
N GLY A 145 -3.82 1.29 8.38
CA GLY A 145 -4.66 0.30 7.72
C GLY A 145 -5.41 -0.58 8.70
N LEU A 146 -6.57 -1.04 8.26
CA LEU A 146 -7.37 -2.07 8.92
C LEU A 146 -7.71 -3.15 7.92
N GLY A 147 -7.83 -4.40 8.37
CA GLY A 147 -8.16 -5.49 7.47
C GLY A 147 -8.29 -6.83 8.17
N ALA A 148 -8.37 -7.86 7.37
CA ALA A 148 -8.36 -9.24 7.83
C ALA A 148 -7.59 -10.12 6.84
N GLU A 149 -7.10 -11.23 7.35
CA GLU A 149 -6.47 -12.31 6.60
C GLU A 149 -7.11 -13.62 7.02
N TYR A 150 -7.32 -14.52 6.09
CA TYR A 150 -7.75 -15.89 6.37
C TYR A 150 -6.71 -16.88 5.85
N ASN A 151 -6.09 -17.60 6.77
CA ASN A 151 -5.08 -18.60 6.45
C ASN A 151 -5.74 -19.96 6.33
N LEU A 152 -5.53 -20.60 5.19
CA LEU A 152 -5.99 -21.98 5.01
C LEU A 152 -5.12 -22.94 5.83
N PRO A 153 -5.75 -23.87 6.57
CA PRO A 153 -4.99 -24.81 7.37
C PRO A 153 -4.02 -25.65 6.52
N ASN A 154 -2.82 -25.85 7.04
CA ASN A 154 -1.84 -26.81 6.56
C ASN A 154 -1.25 -26.59 5.14
N ASN A 155 -1.47 -25.45 4.49
CA ASN A 155 -0.96 -25.25 3.14
C ASN A 155 -0.25 -23.91 2.87
N GLY A 156 -0.15 -23.03 3.85
CA GLY A 156 0.50 -21.73 3.71
C GLY A 156 -0.27 -20.69 2.88
N LEU A 157 -1.34 -21.08 2.20
CA LEU A 157 -2.16 -20.17 1.40
C LEU A 157 -3.00 -19.27 2.32
N PHE A 158 -3.12 -18.00 1.98
CA PHE A 158 -3.99 -17.07 2.67
C PHE A 158 -4.71 -16.13 1.72
N PHE A 159 -5.87 -15.66 2.13
CA PHE A 159 -6.60 -14.57 1.50
C PHE A 159 -6.57 -13.35 2.40
N GLU A 160 -6.51 -12.17 1.81
CA GLU A 160 -6.50 -10.93 2.58
C GLU A 160 -7.41 -9.86 1.98
N ALA A 161 -7.95 -9.04 2.87
CA ALA A 161 -8.62 -7.81 2.52
C ALA A 161 -8.19 -6.72 3.50
N SER A 162 -7.97 -5.50 3.01
CA SER A 162 -7.61 -4.36 3.83
C SER A 162 -8.06 -3.05 3.24
N TYR A 163 -8.22 -2.06 4.11
CA TYR A 163 -8.43 -0.67 3.77
C TYR A 163 -7.29 0.16 4.34
N ASN A 164 -6.63 0.93 3.50
CA ASN A 164 -5.51 1.78 3.85
C ASN A 164 -5.89 3.25 3.70
N TRP A 165 -5.70 4.00 4.77
CA TRP A 165 -5.88 5.44 4.86
C TRP A 165 -4.54 6.15 4.77
N GLY A 166 -4.29 6.86 3.66
CA GLY A 166 -3.19 7.81 3.55
C GLY A 166 -3.43 9.03 4.44
N LEU A 167 -2.43 9.33 5.26
CA LEU A 167 -2.39 10.49 6.14
C LEU A 167 -1.47 11.58 5.60
N ALA A 168 -0.53 11.21 4.73
CA ALA A 168 0.35 12.14 4.06
C ALA A 168 -0.41 13.03 3.08
N ASN A 169 -0.07 14.30 3.05
CA ASN A 169 -0.49 15.16 1.96
C ASN A 169 0.48 15.01 0.79
N LEU A 170 0.00 14.39 -0.30
CA LEU A 170 0.80 14.19 -1.51
C LEU A 170 0.98 15.47 -2.33
N ARG A 171 0.22 16.52 -2.05
CA ARG A 171 0.43 17.84 -2.64
C ARG A 171 1.54 18.56 -1.88
N LYS A 172 2.59 18.96 -2.57
CA LYS A 172 3.67 19.77 -1.99
C LYS A 172 3.12 21.16 -1.64
N ASN A 173 3.51 21.67 -0.48
CA ASN A 173 2.97 22.94 0.07
C ASN A 173 1.43 22.94 0.27
N GLY A 174 0.81 21.76 0.36
CA GLY A 174 -0.61 21.64 0.69
C GLY A 174 -0.89 21.90 2.16
N ASP A 175 -2.12 22.35 2.45
CA ASP A 175 -2.63 22.66 3.78
C ASP A 175 -4.00 21.98 4.01
N SER A 176 -4.74 22.36 5.03
CA SER A 176 -6.07 21.83 5.33
C SER A 176 -7.13 22.13 4.26
N LYS A 177 -6.89 23.12 3.38
CA LYS A 177 -7.76 23.51 2.28
C LYS A 177 -7.33 22.93 0.93
N ASN A 178 -6.06 22.49 0.86
CA ASN A 178 -5.43 21.96 -0.35
C ASN A 178 -4.67 20.68 0.00
N TYR A 179 -5.30 19.52 -0.20
CA TYR A 179 -4.66 18.24 0.11
C TYR A 179 -5.05 17.14 -0.88
N THR A 180 -4.20 16.14 -0.94
CA THR A 180 -4.43 14.89 -1.67
C THR A 180 -3.95 13.74 -0.81
N ASN A 181 -4.87 12.85 -0.40
CA ASN A 181 -4.56 11.68 0.42
C ASN A 181 -5.03 10.40 -0.26
N ASN A 182 -4.23 9.35 -0.20
CA ASN A 182 -4.56 8.04 -0.76
C ASN A 182 -5.65 7.33 0.05
N ARG A 183 -6.50 6.58 -0.66
CA ARG A 183 -7.48 5.66 -0.11
C ARG A 183 -7.47 4.39 -0.93
N VAL A 184 -7.11 3.27 -0.31
CA VAL A 184 -6.88 2.03 -1.04
C VAL A 184 -7.58 0.87 -0.34
N ILE A 185 -8.50 0.21 -1.03
CA ILE A 185 -8.99 -1.10 -0.68
C ILE A 185 -8.14 -2.12 -1.42
N GLN A 186 -7.64 -3.12 -0.71
CA GLN A 186 -6.85 -4.21 -1.28
C GLN A 186 -7.55 -5.53 -0.99
N VAL A 187 -7.63 -6.38 -2.02
CA VAL A 187 -8.10 -7.77 -1.87
C VAL A 187 -7.11 -8.66 -2.62
N GLY A 188 -6.65 -9.70 -1.97
CA GLY A 188 -5.62 -10.54 -2.58
C GLY A 188 -5.45 -11.89 -1.95
N VAL A 189 -4.47 -12.59 -2.46
CA VAL A 189 -4.04 -13.91 -2.05
C VAL A 189 -2.54 -13.91 -1.86
N GLY A 190 -2.05 -14.75 -0.96
CA GLY A 190 -0.64 -14.95 -0.76
C GLY A 190 -0.31 -16.36 -0.28
N TYR A 191 0.98 -16.63 -0.23
CA TYR A 191 1.51 -17.92 0.21
C TYR A 191 2.68 -17.71 1.16
N LYS A 192 2.67 -18.41 2.30
CA LYS A 192 3.75 -18.43 3.31
C LYS A 192 4.43 -19.80 3.28
N PHE A 193 5.75 -19.79 3.21
CA PHE A 193 6.58 -21.00 3.18
C PHE A 193 7.33 -21.22 4.47
#